data_b5c54114261bb83bba2b756b2f716d78
#
_entry.id   b5c54114261bb83bba2b756b2f716d78
#
_cell.length_a   1.000
_cell.length_b   1.000
_cell.length_c   1.000
_cell.angle_alpha   90.00
_cell.angle_beta   90.00
_cell.angle_gamma   90.00
#
_symmetry.space_group_name_H-M   'P 1'
#
loop_
_entity.id
_entity.type
_entity.pdbx_description
1 polymer ?
#
loop_
_entity_poly.entity_id
_entity_poly.type
_entity_poly.pdbx_seq_one_letter_code
_entity_poly.pdbx_strand_id
1 'polypeptide(L)'
;MSAAANPSTATNSASATSALATVAPTGRGSSSTAAALIDPALERALADVVAKEAALLDDGRFDDWLTLYADDGRYWVPLQGAAQVDPIAHNSLAFEDRLLLTLRVERLKNPRAHSQQPRSRCQHVLQRSALVEAADRDGLGHELRTPFLYVESRDGEQVLLTGCYRHWLVEVDGTWKIRLKRVDLLDADRPLPAIQLFI
;
A
#
# COMPACT_ATOMS: atom_id res chain seq x y z
N MET A 1 -64.41 12.90 9.82
CA MET A 1 -65.09 13.85 8.94
C MET A 1 -64.07 14.29 7.92
N SER A 2 -64.28 13.88 6.83
CA SER A 2 -64.57 14.27 5.43
C SER A 2 -63.27 14.36 4.65
N ALA A 3 -62.92 13.47 3.80
CA ALA A 3 -63.42 13.07 2.49
C ALA A 3 -62.85 13.96 1.35
N ALA A 4 -62.19 13.27 0.46
CA ALA A 4 -62.31 13.24 -1.02
C ALA A 4 -61.66 14.44 -1.77
N ALA A 5 -61.04 14.34 -2.93
CA ALA A 5 -61.20 13.42 -4.04
C ALA A 5 -60.04 13.62 -5.04
N ASN A 6 -59.75 12.56 -5.77
CA ASN A 6 -59.05 12.56 -7.06
C ASN A 6 -60.05 12.88 -8.19
N PRO A 7 -59.65 13.45 -9.33
CA PRO A 7 -59.62 12.64 -10.54
C PRO A 7 -58.51 13.04 -11.56
N SER A 8 -57.91 12.07 -12.20
CA SER A 8 -58.26 11.48 -13.52
C SER A 8 -57.63 12.15 -14.77
N THR A 9 -56.80 11.33 -15.41
CA THR A 9 -56.62 11.10 -16.87
C THR A 9 -56.37 12.26 -17.83
N ALA A 10 -55.26 12.14 -18.57
CA ALA A 10 -55.31 12.19 -20.05
C ALA A 10 -54.03 11.62 -20.67
N THR A 11 -54.19 10.54 -21.38
CA THR A 11 -53.37 9.99 -22.43
C THR A 11 -53.10 11.02 -23.53
N ASN A 12 -51.85 11.09 -24.00
CA ASN A 12 -51.64 11.42 -25.41
C ASN A 12 -50.40 10.72 -25.96
N SER A 13 -50.66 9.79 -26.85
CA SER A 13 -49.74 9.13 -27.73
C SER A 13 -49.42 10.04 -28.90
N ALA A 14 -48.13 10.22 -29.18
CA ALA A 14 -47.71 10.70 -30.48
C ALA A 14 -46.47 9.93 -30.92
N SER A 15 -46.67 9.01 -31.83
CA SER A 15 -45.66 8.39 -32.69
C SER A 15 -44.99 9.49 -33.52
N ALA A 16 -43.69 9.49 -33.55
CA ALA A 16 -42.93 10.12 -34.63
C ALA A 16 -41.77 9.19 -35.03
N THR A 17 -41.94 8.66 -36.18
CA THR A 17 -41.08 7.85 -37.00
C THR A 17 -39.90 8.66 -37.54
N SER A 18 -38.72 7.96 -37.63
CA SER A 18 -37.70 8.13 -38.65
C SER A 18 -36.69 9.27 -38.53
N ALA A 19 -35.45 8.88 -38.39
CA ALA A 19 -34.43 9.01 -39.43
C ALA A 19 -33.12 8.37 -38.96
N LEU A 20 -32.77 7.24 -39.52
CA LEU A 20 -31.41 6.71 -39.49
C LEU A 20 -30.52 7.66 -40.31
N ALA A 21 -29.66 8.39 -39.61
CA ALA A 21 -28.51 9.01 -40.23
C ALA A 21 -27.30 8.11 -40.02
N THR A 22 -26.89 7.45 -41.10
CA THR A 22 -25.63 6.71 -41.19
C THR A 22 -24.47 7.69 -41.04
N VAL A 23 -23.84 7.73 -39.90
CA VAL A 23 -22.57 8.43 -39.71
C VAL A 23 -21.44 7.42 -39.93
N ALA A 24 -20.68 7.66 -41.01
CA ALA A 24 -19.45 6.94 -41.32
C ALA A 24 -18.45 7.08 -40.15
N PRO A 25 -17.68 6.04 -39.82
CA PRO A 25 -16.64 6.14 -38.81
C PRO A 25 -15.46 6.90 -39.37
N THR A 26 -15.31 8.16 -39.00
CA THR A 26 -14.04 8.88 -39.14
C THR A 26 -13.00 8.20 -38.28
N GLY A 27 -11.96 7.70 -38.93
CA GLY A 27 -10.83 7.01 -38.32
C GLY A 27 -10.23 7.83 -37.15
N ARG A 28 -10.41 7.34 -35.96
CA ARG A 28 -9.55 7.72 -34.84
C ARG A 28 -8.26 6.96 -35.00
N GLY A 29 -7.21 7.71 -35.27
CA GLY A 29 -5.86 7.23 -35.11
C GLY A 29 -5.72 6.62 -33.70
N SER A 30 -5.55 5.31 -33.65
CA SER A 30 -5.16 4.61 -32.43
C SER A 30 -3.71 5.03 -32.13
N SER A 31 -3.54 6.04 -31.29
CA SER A 31 -2.30 6.15 -30.50
C SER A 31 -2.31 4.97 -29.52
N SER A 32 -1.89 3.82 -30.00
CA SER A 32 -1.47 2.72 -29.15
C SER A 32 -0.22 3.21 -28.42
N THR A 33 -0.42 3.83 -27.26
CA THR A 33 0.63 3.87 -26.26
C THR A 33 0.84 2.41 -25.88
N ALA A 34 1.84 1.77 -26.47
CA ALA A 34 2.26 0.43 -26.10
C ALA A 34 2.55 0.50 -24.60
N ALA A 35 1.68 -0.07 -23.79
CA ALA A 35 1.98 -0.33 -22.41
C ALA A 35 3.28 -1.12 -22.43
N ALA A 36 4.36 -0.53 -21.93
CA ALA A 36 5.64 -1.22 -21.85
C ALA A 36 5.39 -2.54 -21.16
N LEU A 37 5.66 -3.64 -21.85
CA LEU A 37 5.47 -4.98 -21.28
C LEU A 37 6.36 -5.05 -20.04
N ILE A 38 5.75 -5.16 -18.89
CA ILE A 38 6.47 -5.37 -17.63
C ILE A 38 7.28 -6.66 -17.79
N ASP A 39 8.60 -6.59 -17.58
CA ASP A 39 9.45 -7.78 -17.59
C ASP A 39 9.07 -8.67 -16.39
N PRO A 40 8.58 -9.90 -16.63
CA PRO A 40 8.19 -10.79 -15.55
C PRO A 40 9.36 -11.21 -14.65
N ALA A 41 10.60 -11.19 -15.16
CA ALA A 41 11.79 -11.49 -14.37
C ALA A 41 12.08 -10.36 -13.39
N LEU A 42 11.96 -9.11 -13.84
CA LEU A 42 12.07 -7.93 -12.97
C LEU A 42 10.98 -7.94 -11.89
N GLU A 43 9.69 -8.11 -12.28
CA GLU A 43 8.59 -8.16 -11.30
C GLU A 43 8.85 -9.21 -10.22
N ARG A 44 9.31 -10.39 -10.61
CA ARG A 44 9.63 -11.47 -9.66
C ARG A 44 10.78 -11.09 -8.74
N ALA A 45 11.88 -10.57 -9.27
CA ALA A 45 13.04 -10.17 -8.47
C ALA A 45 12.66 -9.11 -7.42
N LEU A 46 11.82 -8.14 -7.80
CA LEU A 46 11.34 -7.11 -6.89
C LEU A 46 10.36 -7.68 -5.84
N ALA A 47 9.46 -8.59 -6.23
CA ALA A 47 8.55 -9.26 -5.31
C ALA A 47 9.28 -10.13 -4.28
N ASP A 48 10.39 -10.76 -4.67
CA ASP A 48 11.24 -11.55 -3.77
C ASP A 48 11.85 -10.68 -2.66
N VAL A 49 12.17 -9.41 -2.94
CA VAL A 49 12.64 -8.47 -1.90
C VAL A 49 11.54 -8.21 -0.86
N VAL A 50 10.31 -7.99 -1.30
CA VAL A 50 9.16 -7.76 -0.40
C VAL A 50 8.88 -9.00 0.45
N ALA A 51 8.91 -10.18 -0.15
CA ALA A 51 8.73 -11.44 0.58
C ALA A 51 9.85 -11.68 1.60
N LYS A 52 11.12 -11.38 1.22
CA LYS A 52 12.27 -11.46 2.12
C LYS A 52 12.16 -10.48 3.28
N GLU A 53 11.71 -9.27 3.02
CA GLU A 53 11.47 -8.26 4.07
C GLU A 53 10.50 -8.80 5.13
N ALA A 54 9.33 -9.28 4.72
CA ALA A 54 8.33 -9.83 5.61
C ALA A 54 8.88 -11.00 6.44
N ALA A 55 9.57 -11.95 5.81
CA ALA A 55 10.18 -13.08 6.49
C ALA A 55 11.20 -12.67 7.56
N LEU A 56 12.05 -11.66 7.27
CA LEU A 56 13.02 -11.16 8.23
C LEU A 56 12.36 -10.49 9.44
N LEU A 57 11.27 -9.78 9.24
CA LEU A 57 10.49 -9.17 10.31
C LEU A 57 9.82 -10.24 11.18
N ASP A 58 9.20 -11.26 10.56
CA ASP A 58 8.56 -12.38 11.25
C ASP A 58 9.54 -13.21 12.09
N ASP A 59 10.76 -13.38 11.58
CA ASP A 59 11.84 -14.06 12.27
C ASP A 59 12.53 -13.19 13.34
N GLY A 60 12.17 -11.89 13.46
CA GLY A 60 12.83 -10.95 14.37
C GLY A 60 14.27 -10.62 14.00
N ARG A 61 14.67 -10.83 12.73
CA ARG A 61 16.00 -10.57 12.19
C ARG A 61 16.15 -9.11 11.75
N PHE A 62 15.95 -8.20 12.70
CA PHE A 62 15.86 -6.76 12.42
C PHE A 62 17.15 -6.15 11.87
N ASP A 63 18.34 -6.66 12.27
CA ASP A 63 19.61 -6.18 11.72
C ASP A 63 19.73 -6.52 10.24
N ASP A 64 19.37 -7.75 9.85
CA ASP A 64 19.34 -8.16 8.45
C ASP A 64 18.29 -7.39 7.65
N TRP A 65 17.11 -7.15 8.26
CA TRP A 65 16.06 -6.33 7.67
C TRP A 65 16.53 -4.92 7.35
N LEU A 66 17.27 -4.25 8.26
CA LEU A 66 17.85 -2.92 8.01
C LEU A 66 18.77 -2.89 6.79
N THR A 67 19.44 -4.00 6.46
CA THR A 67 20.31 -4.07 5.28
C THR A 67 19.54 -4.01 3.96
N LEU A 68 18.23 -4.25 3.97
CA LEU A 68 17.40 -4.14 2.77
C LEU A 68 17.18 -2.70 2.35
N TYR A 69 17.32 -1.73 3.25
CA TYR A 69 17.11 -0.33 2.94
C TYR A 69 18.32 0.30 2.25
N ALA A 70 18.08 1.19 1.29
CA ALA A 70 19.08 2.09 0.76
C ALA A 70 19.52 3.09 1.83
N ASP A 71 20.64 3.81 1.62
CA ASP A 71 21.15 4.76 2.62
C ASP A 71 20.18 5.93 2.87
N ASP A 72 19.45 6.35 1.84
CA ASP A 72 18.38 7.35 1.91
C ASP A 72 17.00 6.74 2.17
N GLY A 73 16.95 5.45 2.51
CA GLY A 73 15.73 4.68 2.68
C GLY A 73 14.84 5.18 3.81
N ARG A 74 13.52 5.08 3.61
CA ARG A 74 12.50 5.55 4.56
C ARG A 74 11.41 4.52 4.78
N TYR A 75 10.86 4.54 6.00
CA TYR A 75 9.67 3.80 6.40
C TYR A 75 8.57 4.78 6.76
N TRP A 76 7.39 4.62 6.17
CA TRP A 76 6.29 5.57 6.33
C TRP A 76 4.96 4.86 6.56
N VAL A 77 4.27 5.23 7.64
CA VAL A 77 2.91 4.79 7.96
C VAL A 77 2.05 6.04 8.14
N PRO A 78 1.33 6.49 7.09
CA PRO A 78 0.48 7.67 7.15
C PRO A 78 -0.76 7.44 8.00
N LEU A 79 -1.23 8.45 8.73
CA LEU A 79 -2.47 8.38 9.52
C LEU A 79 -3.74 8.62 8.69
N GLN A 80 -3.60 9.12 7.47
CA GLN A 80 -4.73 9.28 6.54
C GLN A 80 -4.72 8.21 5.43
N GLY A 81 -3.98 7.13 5.62
CA GLY A 81 -3.85 6.06 4.64
C GLY A 81 -3.44 6.59 3.27
N ALA A 82 -4.00 6.02 2.21
CA ALA A 82 -3.66 6.37 0.83
C ALA A 82 -3.93 7.84 0.44
N ALA A 83 -4.79 8.55 1.18
CA ALA A 83 -5.10 9.96 0.91
C ALA A 83 -3.96 10.91 1.29
N GLN A 84 -3.08 10.52 2.20
CA GLN A 84 -1.92 11.32 2.60
C GLN A 84 -0.81 11.20 1.56
N VAL A 85 -0.66 12.20 0.71
CA VAL A 85 0.36 12.20 -0.37
C VAL A 85 1.69 12.82 0.07
N ASP A 86 1.69 13.69 1.07
CA ASP A 86 2.87 14.37 1.60
C ASP A 86 3.09 13.97 3.07
N PRO A 87 4.25 13.37 3.41
CA PRO A 87 4.56 12.95 4.77
C PRO A 87 4.72 14.11 5.76
N ILE A 88 4.96 15.34 5.26
CA ILE A 88 5.20 16.53 6.10
C ILE A 88 3.89 17.30 6.34
N ALA A 89 2.92 17.23 5.40
CA ALA A 89 1.67 17.99 5.50
C ALA A 89 0.77 17.54 6.65
N HIS A 90 0.89 16.29 7.09
CA HIS A 90 0.08 15.69 8.15
C HIS A 90 0.91 14.76 9.02
N ASN A 91 0.44 14.53 10.25
CA ASN A 91 1.07 13.57 11.15
C ASN A 91 1.02 12.14 10.54
N SER A 92 2.04 11.38 10.85
CA SER A 92 2.17 9.97 10.50
C SER A 92 2.34 9.14 11.77
N LEU A 93 1.91 7.88 11.74
CA LEU A 93 2.21 6.92 12.80
C LEU A 93 3.72 6.67 12.88
N ALA A 94 4.36 6.59 11.72
CA ALA A 94 5.81 6.54 11.57
C ALA A 94 6.22 7.26 10.28
N PHE A 95 7.29 8.07 10.36
CA PHE A 95 8.02 8.57 9.20
C PHE A 95 9.50 8.59 9.60
N GLU A 96 10.16 7.49 9.32
CA GLU A 96 11.48 7.15 9.86
C GLU A 96 12.50 6.99 8.74
N ASP A 97 13.65 7.63 8.88
CA ASP A 97 14.84 7.38 8.07
C ASP A 97 15.67 6.23 8.65
N ARG A 98 16.78 5.90 7.99
CA ARG A 98 17.66 4.81 8.45
C ARG A 98 18.18 4.98 9.87
N LEU A 99 18.45 6.21 10.30
CA LEU A 99 18.92 6.46 11.68
C LEU A 99 17.82 6.12 12.69
N LEU A 100 16.61 6.61 12.48
CA LEU A 100 15.47 6.33 13.35
C LEU A 100 15.10 4.84 13.35
N LEU A 101 15.16 4.18 12.18
CA LEU A 101 14.96 2.73 12.09
C LEU A 101 16.01 1.97 12.89
N THR A 102 17.28 2.34 12.80
CA THR A 102 18.35 1.73 13.59
C THR A 102 18.10 1.89 15.09
N LEU A 103 17.75 3.10 15.54
CA LEU A 103 17.45 3.35 16.96
C LEU A 103 16.25 2.54 17.44
N ARG A 104 15.23 2.38 16.60
CA ARG A 104 14.05 1.54 16.92
C ARG A 104 14.43 0.07 17.02
N VAL A 105 15.25 -0.45 16.11
CA VAL A 105 15.78 -1.82 16.15
C VAL A 105 16.58 -2.06 17.44
N GLU A 106 17.50 -1.15 17.80
CA GLU A 106 18.27 -1.27 19.03
C GLU A 106 17.37 -1.29 20.28
N ARG A 107 16.29 -0.50 20.29
CA ARG A 107 15.29 -0.54 21.37
C ARG A 107 14.57 -1.88 21.41
N LEU A 108 14.18 -2.46 20.27
CA LEU A 108 13.51 -3.77 20.22
C LEU A 108 14.41 -4.91 20.72
N LYS A 109 15.73 -4.80 20.51
CA LYS A 109 16.73 -5.76 20.95
C LYS A 109 17.07 -5.64 22.45
N ASN A 110 16.78 -4.48 23.05
CA ASN A 110 17.17 -4.23 24.44
C ASN A 110 16.34 -5.08 25.42
N PRO A 111 16.96 -6.00 26.18
CA PRO A 111 16.23 -6.85 27.12
C PRO A 111 15.62 -6.09 28.31
N ARG A 112 16.05 -4.84 28.54
CA ARG A 112 15.50 -3.96 29.59
C ARG A 112 14.37 -3.07 29.10
N ALA A 113 14.00 -3.15 27.81
CA ALA A 113 12.88 -2.37 27.29
C ALA A 113 11.56 -2.94 27.84
N HIS A 114 10.95 -2.27 28.82
CA HIS A 114 9.67 -2.69 29.43
C HIS A 114 8.56 -2.84 28.39
N SER A 115 8.59 -2.04 27.30
CA SER A 115 7.63 -2.16 26.20
C SER A 115 7.73 -3.48 25.44
N GLN A 116 8.81 -4.26 25.64
CA GLN A 116 9.05 -5.53 24.97
C GLN A 116 8.95 -6.73 25.95
N GLN A 117 8.27 -6.55 27.07
CA GLN A 117 8.04 -7.62 28.05
C GLN A 117 6.54 -7.71 28.38
N PRO A 118 5.87 -8.82 28.00
CA PRO A 118 6.37 -9.93 27.17
C PRO A 118 6.69 -9.49 25.72
N ARG A 119 7.55 -10.27 25.04
CA ARG A 119 7.93 -9.96 23.64
C ARG A 119 6.75 -10.14 22.70
N SER A 120 6.56 -9.16 21.82
CA SER A 120 5.68 -9.29 20.67
C SER A 120 6.27 -10.22 19.62
N ARG A 121 5.41 -10.92 18.91
CA ARG A 121 5.70 -11.70 17.69
C ARG A 121 4.75 -11.26 16.61
N CYS A 122 5.19 -11.27 15.38
CA CYS A 122 4.32 -10.91 14.25
C CYS A 122 4.34 -11.99 13.17
N GLN A 123 3.37 -11.90 12.29
CA GLN A 123 3.26 -12.66 11.07
C GLN A 123 2.69 -11.77 9.98
N HIS A 124 3.40 -11.72 8.86
CA HIS A 124 2.95 -11.05 7.65
C HIS A 124 2.39 -12.09 6.67
N VAL A 125 1.15 -11.90 6.25
CA VAL A 125 0.52 -12.68 5.18
C VAL A 125 0.39 -11.77 3.97
N LEU A 126 1.17 -12.02 2.94
CA LEU A 126 1.21 -11.19 1.74
C LEU A 126 0.36 -11.81 0.63
N GLN A 127 -0.38 -10.98 -0.08
CA GLN A 127 -0.86 -11.34 -1.40
C GLN A 127 0.26 -11.13 -2.44
N ARG A 128 0.02 -11.56 -3.68
CA ARG A 128 0.96 -11.34 -4.77
C ARG A 128 1.26 -9.85 -4.92
N SER A 129 2.54 -9.51 -4.92
CA SER A 129 3.01 -8.17 -5.29
C SER A 129 2.77 -7.91 -6.76
N ALA A 130 2.35 -6.70 -7.08
CA ALA A 130 2.17 -6.24 -8.46
C ALA A 130 3.06 -5.02 -8.70
N LEU A 131 3.83 -5.05 -9.78
CA LEU A 131 4.60 -3.90 -10.24
C LEU A 131 3.62 -2.87 -10.83
N VAL A 132 3.55 -1.69 -10.21
CA VAL A 132 2.63 -0.60 -10.61
C VAL A 132 3.28 0.23 -11.70
N GLU A 133 4.56 0.53 -11.54
CA GLU A 133 5.33 1.32 -12.47
C GLU A 133 6.75 0.76 -12.60
N ALA A 134 7.09 0.41 -13.86
CA ALA A 134 8.40 -0.16 -14.17
C ALA A 134 9.46 0.92 -14.41
N ALA A 135 9.06 2.18 -14.56
CA ALA A 135 9.97 3.29 -14.83
C ALA A 135 10.12 4.15 -13.58
N ASP A 136 11.37 4.52 -13.30
CA ASP A 136 11.70 5.48 -12.23
C ASP A 136 11.41 6.91 -12.73
N ARG A 137 10.13 7.32 -12.69
CA ARG A 137 9.72 8.66 -13.15
C ARG A 137 10.16 9.77 -12.21
N ASP A 138 10.20 9.48 -10.91
CA ASP A 138 10.43 10.48 -9.86
C ASP A 138 11.75 10.26 -9.12
N GLY A 139 12.64 9.42 -9.64
CA GLY A 139 13.89 9.04 -8.95
C GLY A 139 13.67 8.18 -7.71
N LEU A 140 12.45 7.68 -7.47
CA LEU A 140 12.14 6.84 -6.31
C LEU A 140 12.38 5.35 -6.55
N GLY A 141 12.46 4.92 -7.82
CA GLY A 141 12.62 3.53 -8.20
C GLY A 141 11.33 2.86 -8.67
N HIS A 142 11.38 1.54 -8.78
CA HIS A 142 10.23 0.73 -9.18
C HIS A 142 9.21 0.62 -8.06
N GLU A 143 7.96 0.94 -8.34
CA GLU A 143 6.89 0.84 -7.36
C GLU A 143 6.19 -0.52 -7.42
N LEU A 144 6.18 -1.24 -6.28
CA LEU A 144 5.35 -2.43 -6.07
C LEU A 144 4.23 -2.16 -5.11
N ARG A 145 3.11 -2.80 -5.37
CA ARG A 145 1.94 -2.80 -4.52
C ARG A 145 1.64 -4.21 -4.02
N THR A 146 1.53 -4.38 -2.69
CA THR A 146 1.33 -5.69 -2.06
C THR A 146 0.26 -5.59 -0.99
N PRO A 147 -0.97 -6.08 -1.22
CA PRO A 147 -1.96 -6.20 -0.16
C PRO A 147 -1.47 -7.16 0.92
N PHE A 148 -1.76 -6.84 2.18
CA PHE A 148 -1.27 -7.63 3.30
C PHE A 148 -2.31 -7.80 4.40
N LEU A 149 -2.08 -8.82 5.21
CA LEU A 149 -2.66 -9.03 6.52
C LEU A 149 -1.51 -9.23 7.50
N TYR A 150 -1.52 -8.45 8.56
CA TYR A 150 -0.52 -8.47 9.62
C TYR A 150 -1.16 -8.86 10.94
N VAL A 151 -0.52 -9.76 11.65
CA VAL A 151 -0.92 -10.16 12.99
C VAL A 151 0.24 -9.90 13.93
N GLU A 152 0.00 -9.15 15.01
CA GLU A 152 0.92 -9.04 16.13
C GLU A 152 0.31 -9.74 17.34
N SER A 153 1.06 -10.64 17.97
CA SER A 153 0.63 -11.36 19.15
C SER A 153 1.55 -11.03 20.33
N ARG A 154 0.92 -10.66 21.45
CA ARG A 154 1.59 -10.34 22.69
C ARG A 154 0.75 -10.79 23.87
N ASP A 155 1.32 -11.59 24.77
CA ASP A 155 0.65 -12.07 26.00
C ASP A 155 -0.74 -12.73 25.77
N GLY A 156 -0.86 -13.43 24.64
CA GLY A 156 -2.12 -14.08 24.25
C GLY A 156 -3.12 -13.18 23.55
N GLU A 157 -2.92 -11.87 23.56
CA GLU A 157 -3.72 -10.93 22.77
C GLU A 157 -3.18 -10.80 21.35
N GLN A 158 -4.07 -10.60 20.40
CA GLN A 158 -3.73 -10.42 18.99
C GLN A 158 -4.27 -9.12 18.45
N VAL A 159 -3.43 -8.42 17.71
CA VAL A 159 -3.79 -7.26 16.91
C VAL A 159 -3.74 -7.70 15.45
N LEU A 160 -4.83 -7.46 14.73
CA LEU A 160 -4.96 -7.71 13.31
C LEU A 160 -5.01 -6.38 12.57
N LEU A 161 -4.11 -6.19 11.62
CA LEU A 161 -4.10 -5.04 10.71
C LEU A 161 -4.12 -5.51 9.27
N THR A 162 -4.77 -4.75 8.44
CA THR A 162 -4.84 -4.99 7.00
C THR A 162 -4.55 -3.72 6.24
N GLY A 163 -4.09 -3.86 5.00
CA GLY A 163 -3.80 -2.71 4.17
C GLY A 163 -3.05 -3.06 2.90
N CYS A 164 -2.30 -2.11 2.44
CA CYS A 164 -1.48 -2.27 1.24
C CYS A 164 -0.09 -1.67 1.48
N TYR A 165 0.94 -2.46 1.25
CA TYR A 165 2.31 -1.96 1.14
C TYR A 165 2.52 -1.35 -0.24
N ARG A 166 3.25 -0.25 -0.26
CA ARG A 166 3.84 0.33 -1.46
C ARG A 166 5.34 0.41 -1.21
N HIS A 167 6.10 -0.32 -2.02
CA HIS A 167 7.55 -0.33 -1.97
C HIS A 167 8.11 0.35 -3.20
N TRP A 168 9.04 1.28 -3.00
CA TRP A 168 9.88 1.80 -4.06
C TRP A 168 11.26 1.20 -3.91
N LEU A 169 11.63 0.41 -4.91
CA LEU A 169 12.87 -0.36 -4.95
C LEU A 169 13.83 0.22 -5.97
N VAL A 170 15.09 0.37 -5.57
CA VAL A 170 16.17 0.87 -6.40
C VAL A 170 17.30 -0.16 -6.44
N GLU A 171 18.02 -0.20 -7.54
CA GLU A 171 19.22 -1.03 -7.65
C GLU A 171 20.44 -0.26 -7.14
N VAL A 172 21.14 -0.84 -6.18
CA VAL A 172 22.39 -0.31 -5.63
C VAL A 172 23.42 -1.43 -5.69
N ASP A 173 24.48 -1.23 -6.43
CA ASP A 173 25.58 -2.21 -6.59
C ASP A 173 25.10 -3.63 -6.96
N GLY A 174 24.17 -3.72 -7.92
CA GLY A 174 23.59 -4.97 -8.40
C GLY A 174 22.63 -5.64 -7.41
N THR A 175 22.18 -4.93 -6.37
CA THR A 175 21.25 -5.44 -5.36
C THR A 175 20.04 -4.51 -5.22
N TRP A 176 18.85 -5.09 -5.18
CA TRP A 176 17.63 -4.31 -4.93
C TRP A 176 17.55 -3.86 -3.47
N LYS A 177 17.32 -2.56 -3.27
CA LYS A 177 17.18 -1.91 -1.96
C LYS A 177 15.86 -1.16 -1.87
N ILE A 178 15.32 -1.07 -0.65
CA ILE A 178 14.12 -0.31 -0.35
C ILE A 178 14.50 1.16 -0.16
N ARG A 179 14.05 2.03 -1.06
CA ARG A 179 14.17 3.48 -0.88
C ARG A 179 12.99 4.04 -0.08
N LEU A 180 11.79 3.50 -0.30
CA LEU A 180 10.64 3.84 0.51
C LEU A 180 9.76 2.59 0.70
N LYS A 181 9.44 2.27 1.95
CA LYS A 181 8.31 1.41 2.31
C LYS A 181 7.22 2.29 2.88
N ARG A 182 6.06 2.30 2.23
CA ARG A 182 4.86 2.96 2.73
C ARG A 182 3.82 1.90 3.10
N VAL A 183 3.16 2.10 4.24
CA VAL A 183 2.14 1.19 4.77
C VAL A 183 0.81 1.92 4.82
N ASP A 184 -0.06 1.69 3.84
CA ASP A 184 -1.41 2.24 3.83
C ASP A 184 -2.34 1.28 4.57
N LEU A 185 -2.67 1.61 5.82
CA LEU A 185 -3.60 0.83 6.64
C LEU A 185 -5.05 1.07 6.19
N LEU A 186 -5.88 0.03 6.23
CA LEU A 186 -7.29 0.10 5.83
C LEU A 186 -8.08 1.06 6.73
N ASP A 187 -7.86 1.00 8.05
CA ASP A 187 -8.54 1.81 9.05
C ASP A 187 -7.62 2.90 9.64
N ALA A 188 -6.78 3.52 8.81
CA ALA A 188 -5.80 4.53 9.25
C ALA A 188 -6.46 5.75 9.91
N ASP A 189 -7.72 6.05 9.57
CA ASP A 189 -8.52 7.16 10.10
C ASP A 189 -9.20 6.84 11.45
N ARG A 190 -9.00 5.63 12.00
CA ARG A 190 -9.56 5.19 13.26
C ARG A 190 -8.50 5.07 14.35
N PRO A 191 -8.91 5.02 15.64
CA PRO A 191 -7.97 4.71 16.71
C PRO A 191 -7.30 3.35 16.46
N LEU A 192 -6.00 3.36 16.29
CA LEU A 192 -5.20 2.15 16.09
C LEU A 192 -4.83 1.55 17.44
N PRO A 193 -4.75 0.21 17.54
CA PRO A 193 -4.20 -0.45 18.72
C PRO A 193 -2.71 -0.12 18.87
N ALA A 194 -2.15 -0.43 20.04
CA ALA A 194 -0.72 -0.29 20.26
C ALA A 194 0.05 -1.28 19.39
N ILE A 195 0.87 -0.77 18.48
CA ILE A 195 1.70 -1.54 17.55
C ILE A 195 3.14 -1.47 18.07
N GLN A 196 3.74 -2.61 18.36
CA GLN A 196 5.09 -2.67 18.95
C GLN A 196 6.17 -2.92 17.89
N LEU A 197 5.87 -3.73 16.89
CA LEU A 197 6.82 -4.14 15.86
C LEU A 197 6.66 -3.31 14.57
N PHE A 198 7.44 -3.66 13.57
CA PHE A 198 7.27 -3.10 12.22
C PHE A 198 6.15 -3.84 11.49
N ILE A 199 5.31 -3.07 10.81
CA ILE A 199 4.22 -3.58 9.98
C ILE A 199 4.75 -3.85 8.58
#